data_5a780c0e96f7bdbd8a36531eeeae1608
#
_entry.id   5a780c0e96f7bdbd8a36531eeeae1608
#
_cell.length_a   1.000
_cell.length_b   1.000
_cell.length_c   1.000
_cell.angle_alpha   90.00
_cell.angle_beta   90.00
_cell.angle_gamma   90.00
#
_symmetry.space_group_name_H-M   'P 1'
#
loop_
_entity.id
_entity.type
_entity.pdbx_description
1 polymer ?
#
loop_
_entity_poly.entity_id
_entity_poly.type
_entity_poly.pdbx_seq_one_letter_code
_entity_poly.pdbx_strand_id
1 'polypeptide(L)'
;MSESIRLSDHFSYSKLLRFTLPSICMMVFTSIYGVVDGLFVSNFVGKTPFAAVNLVMPFVMILGGMGFMIGTGGTALVSKLLGEGKKDEAHSTFSMMVLFTLLLGLALSAVGVLTMPAVARLLRATDTMMPDCVLYGRIVTGFTFTFMLQNVFQSFFIAAEKPRLGLFVTVAAGVTNMVLDALFMAVFKWGVAGAAIATGLSQCVGGVLPLIYFLRPNSSLLRLHPTALRLRPILQACGNGSSELMSNISSSLVGMLYNFQLLRLIGEDGVSAYGVLMYVQFIFVAIFIGYSIGCAPVVSFHYGAGNQNELKSLLRKSVLLMGLGGVALTAAAMLLASPLAKLFVGYDADLYALTTHAFRLFSWSFLLAGFNIFASGFFTALNNGAVSAIISFLRTLVFQAGSVIILPLLLDVDGIWYAITSAEIFAFIISCTFLLAKRNKYHYM
;
A
#
# COMPACT_ATOMS: atom_id res chain seq x y z
N MET A 1 -26.86 19.31 -5.70
CA MET A 1 -26.36 17.93 -5.85
C MET A 1 -25.12 18.00 -6.75
N SER A 2 -23.91 17.70 -6.26
CA SER A 2 -22.74 17.65 -7.13
C SER A 2 -22.91 16.45 -8.08
N GLU A 3 -22.84 16.68 -9.39
CA GLU A 3 -22.84 15.60 -10.38
C GLU A 3 -21.85 14.52 -9.99
N SER A 4 -22.29 13.25 -10.03
CA SER A 4 -21.41 12.11 -9.77
C SER A 4 -20.42 12.01 -10.94
N ILE A 5 -19.13 12.10 -10.64
CA ILE A 5 -18.07 11.94 -11.64
C ILE A 5 -18.06 10.48 -12.11
N ARG A 6 -18.11 10.28 -13.43
CA ARG A 6 -18.12 8.96 -14.08
C ARG A 6 -16.75 8.64 -14.67
N LEU A 7 -16.41 7.37 -14.80
CA LEU A 7 -15.16 6.92 -15.43
C LEU A 7 -15.08 7.36 -16.90
N SER A 8 -16.23 7.49 -17.58
CA SER A 8 -16.33 7.88 -18.99
C SER A 8 -16.18 9.39 -19.24
N ASP A 9 -16.10 10.19 -18.19
CA ASP A 9 -16.05 11.65 -18.34
C ASP A 9 -14.68 12.11 -18.87
N HIS A 10 -14.66 13.31 -19.45
CA HIS A 10 -13.41 14.04 -19.68
C HIS A 10 -12.90 14.59 -18.35
N PHE A 11 -11.61 14.34 -18.02
CA PHE A 11 -11.00 14.74 -16.77
C PHE A 11 -10.15 16.00 -16.92
N SER A 12 -10.67 17.13 -16.44
CA SER A 12 -9.86 18.31 -16.15
C SER A 12 -8.99 18.07 -14.89
N TYR A 13 -7.98 18.90 -14.61
CA TYR A 13 -7.18 18.81 -13.38
C TYR A 13 -8.04 18.78 -12.11
N SER A 14 -8.99 19.71 -12.01
CA SER A 14 -9.89 19.80 -10.86
C SER A 14 -10.76 18.55 -10.70
N LYS A 15 -11.29 18.02 -11.82
CA LYS A 15 -12.13 16.83 -11.82
C LYS A 15 -11.34 15.57 -11.44
N LEU A 16 -10.11 15.44 -11.97
CA LEU A 16 -9.20 14.35 -11.66
C LEU A 16 -8.82 14.35 -10.18
N LEU A 17 -8.41 15.51 -9.64
CA LEU A 17 -8.11 15.65 -8.22
C LEU A 17 -9.33 15.38 -7.33
N ARG A 18 -10.51 15.87 -7.70
CA ARG A 18 -11.74 15.62 -6.94
C ARG A 18 -12.14 14.15 -6.95
N PHE A 19 -11.87 13.42 -8.02
CA PHE A 19 -12.13 11.99 -8.11
C PHE A 19 -11.12 11.16 -7.32
N THR A 20 -9.82 11.52 -7.37
CA THR A 20 -8.74 10.78 -6.69
C THR A 20 -8.57 11.16 -5.22
N LEU A 21 -9.04 12.33 -4.79
CA LEU A 21 -8.90 12.81 -3.41
C LEU A 21 -9.43 11.82 -2.35
N PRO A 22 -10.61 11.21 -2.50
CA PRO A 22 -11.06 10.19 -1.54
C PRO A 22 -10.09 9.01 -1.42
N SER A 23 -9.48 8.57 -2.53
CA SER A 23 -8.49 7.49 -2.52
C SER A 23 -7.18 7.91 -1.84
N ILE A 24 -6.75 9.15 -2.04
CA ILE A 24 -5.61 9.72 -1.32
C ILE A 24 -5.89 9.76 0.17
N CYS A 25 -7.04 10.31 0.58
CA CYS A 25 -7.45 10.37 1.99
C CYS A 25 -7.56 8.96 2.60
N MET A 26 -8.07 7.99 1.85
CA MET A 26 -8.18 6.59 2.28
C MET A 26 -6.80 6.00 2.59
N MET A 27 -5.82 6.17 1.71
CA MET A 27 -4.46 5.64 1.90
C MET A 27 -3.71 6.35 3.03
N VAL A 28 -3.81 7.69 3.10
CA VAL A 28 -3.22 8.48 4.20
C VAL A 28 -3.82 8.08 5.54
N PHE A 29 -5.14 7.95 5.63
CA PHE A 29 -5.82 7.53 6.86
C PHE A 29 -5.42 6.10 7.27
N THR A 30 -5.29 5.18 6.30
CA THR A 30 -4.78 3.82 6.55
C THR A 30 -3.38 3.85 7.15
N SER A 31 -2.49 4.71 6.64
CA SER A 31 -1.14 4.86 7.19
C SER A 31 -1.15 5.44 8.61
N ILE A 32 -2.01 6.41 8.88
CA ILE A 32 -2.11 7.05 10.19
C ILE A 32 -2.63 6.06 11.24
N TYR A 33 -3.74 5.35 10.96
CA TYR A 33 -4.26 4.42 11.96
C TYR A 33 -3.32 3.24 12.21
N GLY A 34 -2.55 2.79 11.21
CA GLY A 34 -1.51 1.78 11.40
C GLY A 34 -0.40 2.24 12.36
N VAL A 35 -0.01 3.53 12.31
CA VAL A 35 0.93 4.12 13.28
C VAL A 35 0.30 4.18 14.68
N VAL A 36 -0.98 4.55 14.77
CA VAL A 36 -1.71 4.61 16.05
C VAL A 36 -1.83 3.24 16.70
N ASP A 37 -2.17 2.19 15.92
CA ASP A 37 -2.21 0.80 16.39
C ASP A 37 -0.86 0.38 16.99
N GLY A 38 0.25 0.64 16.28
CA GLY A 38 1.60 0.38 16.79
C GLY A 38 1.91 1.11 18.10
N LEU A 39 1.45 2.35 18.25
CA LEU A 39 1.61 3.12 19.49
C LEU A 39 0.79 2.51 20.65
N PHE A 40 -0.42 2.03 20.42
CA PHE A 40 -1.21 1.35 21.45
C PHE A 40 -0.52 0.06 21.90
N VAL A 41 -0.07 -0.78 20.98
CA VAL A 41 0.65 -2.02 21.32
C VAL A 41 1.91 -1.70 22.14
N SER A 42 2.72 -0.75 21.69
CA SER A 42 3.96 -0.34 22.34
C SER A 42 3.73 0.13 23.78
N ASN A 43 2.70 0.96 24.03
CA ASN A 43 2.49 1.60 25.31
C ASN A 43 1.70 0.74 26.31
N PHE A 44 0.79 -0.11 25.85
CA PHE A 44 -0.13 -0.84 26.73
C PHE A 44 0.17 -2.33 26.87
N VAL A 45 0.92 -2.93 25.93
CA VAL A 45 1.18 -4.38 25.94
C VAL A 45 2.60 -4.69 26.45
N GLY A 46 3.55 -3.81 26.20
CA GLY A 46 4.92 -3.93 26.68
C GLY A 46 5.94 -4.28 25.59
N LYS A 47 7.23 -4.25 25.97
CA LYS A 47 8.37 -4.32 25.05
C LYS A 47 8.46 -5.66 24.30
N THR A 48 8.39 -6.78 25.03
CA THR A 48 8.53 -8.13 24.42
C THR A 48 7.36 -8.48 23.50
N PRO A 49 6.09 -8.26 23.90
CA PRO A 49 4.96 -8.44 23.01
C PRO A 49 4.99 -7.52 21.78
N PHE A 50 5.40 -6.27 21.94
CA PHE A 50 5.56 -5.35 20.80
C PHE A 50 6.60 -5.85 19.79
N ALA A 51 7.73 -6.37 20.28
CA ALA A 51 8.74 -6.99 19.43
C ALA A 51 8.20 -8.24 18.71
N ALA A 52 7.37 -9.06 19.38
CA ALA A 52 6.72 -10.23 18.79
C ALA A 52 5.74 -9.85 17.67
N VAL A 53 4.92 -8.81 17.87
CA VAL A 53 4.02 -8.27 16.85
C VAL A 53 4.81 -7.82 15.61
N ASN A 54 5.86 -7.03 15.81
CA ASN A 54 6.69 -6.53 14.70
C ASN A 54 7.40 -7.66 13.93
N LEU A 55 7.77 -8.74 14.61
CA LEU A 55 8.40 -9.90 13.98
C LEU A 55 7.43 -10.64 13.04
N VAL A 56 6.15 -10.76 13.42
CA VAL A 56 5.12 -11.48 12.64
C VAL A 56 4.52 -10.59 11.53
N MET A 57 4.51 -9.27 11.71
CA MET A 57 3.88 -8.32 10.78
C MET A 57 4.28 -8.49 9.31
N PRO A 58 5.56 -8.67 8.92
CA PRO A 58 5.92 -8.88 7.52
C PRO A 58 5.20 -10.07 6.87
N PHE A 59 5.03 -11.16 7.61
CA PHE A 59 4.28 -12.32 7.14
C PHE A 59 2.80 -11.98 6.91
N VAL A 60 2.16 -11.31 7.85
CA VAL A 60 0.76 -10.85 7.73
C VAL A 60 0.59 -9.89 6.55
N MET A 61 1.55 -8.97 6.35
CA MET A 61 1.52 -8.01 5.23
C MET A 61 1.67 -8.70 3.86
N ILE A 62 2.45 -9.77 3.76
CA ILE A 62 2.55 -10.56 2.52
C ILE A 62 1.20 -11.21 2.21
N LEU A 63 0.54 -11.81 3.20
CA LEU A 63 -0.79 -12.40 3.00
C LEU A 63 -1.83 -11.35 2.58
N GLY A 64 -1.86 -10.20 3.27
CA GLY A 64 -2.74 -9.08 2.90
C GLY A 64 -2.40 -8.47 1.54
N GLY A 65 -1.12 -8.44 1.17
CA GLY A 65 -0.61 -7.98 -0.11
C GLY A 65 -1.19 -8.75 -1.31
N MET A 66 -1.57 -10.02 -1.11
CA MET A 66 -2.31 -10.77 -2.14
C MET A 66 -3.68 -10.15 -2.42
N GLY A 67 -4.34 -9.56 -1.42
CA GLY A 67 -5.57 -8.81 -1.60
C GLY A 67 -5.35 -7.54 -2.45
N PHE A 68 -4.26 -6.81 -2.20
CA PHE A 68 -3.89 -5.67 -3.06
C PHE A 68 -3.59 -6.09 -4.49
N MET A 69 -2.86 -7.18 -4.68
CA MET A 69 -2.56 -7.73 -6.02
C MET A 69 -3.85 -8.04 -6.79
N ILE A 70 -4.79 -8.75 -6.17
CA ILE A 70 -6.09 -9.09 -6.80
C ILE A 70 -6.92 -7.82 -7.01
N GLY A 71 -6.93 -6.90 -6.03
CA GLY A 71 -7.68 -5.66 -6.07
C GLY A 71 -7.25 -4.74 -7.22
N THR A 72 -5.98 -4.38 -7.29
CA THR A 72 -5.45 -3.47 -8.31
C THR A 72 -5.49 -4.07 -9.71
N GLY A 73 -5.04 -5.33 -9.83
CA GLY A 73 -5.04 -6.01 -11.13
C GLY A 73 -6.45 -6.35 -11.62
N GLY A 74 -7.34 -6.78 -10.72
CA GLY A 74 -8.75 -7.04 -11.02
C GLY A 74 -9.52 -5.78 -11.39
N THR A 75 -9.30 -4.69 -10.68
CA THR A 75 -9.90 -3.38 -10.97
C THR A 75 -9.49 -2.86 -12.35
N ALA A 76 -8.24 -3.00 -12.74
CA ALA A 76 -7.78 -2.61 -14.06
C ALA A 76 -8.45 -3.46 -15.15
N LEU A 77 -8.58 -4.77 -14.95
CA LEU A 77 -9.26 -5.65 -15.90
C LEU A 77 -10.74 -5.31 -16.03
N VAL A 78 -11.45 -5.14 -14.90
CA VAL A 78 -12.88 -4.81 -14.89
C VAL A 78 -13.14 -3.44 -15.51
N SER A 79 -12.35 -2.42 -15.16
CA SER A 79 -12.51 -1.07 -15.72
C SER A 79 -12.26 -1.03 -17.23
N LYS A 80 -11.30 -1.83 -17.73
CA LYS A 80 -11.08 -2.02 -19.16
C LYS A 80 -12.31 -2.62 -19.85
N LEU A 81 -12.90 -3.69 -19.28
CA LEU A 81 -14.11 -4.32 -19.82
C LEU A 81 -15.29 -3.35 -19.83
N LEU A 82 -15.43 -2.50 -18.81
CA LEU A 82 -16.43 -1.43 -18.80
C LEU A 82 -16.20 -0.41 -19.92
N GLY A 83 -14.94 -0.05 -20.18
CA GLY A 83 -14.58 0.82 -21.31
C GLY A 83 -14.87 0.21 -22.68
N GLU A 84 -14.68 -1.11 -22.83
CA GLU A 84 -15.05 -1.88 -24.02
C GLU A 84 -16.57 -2.04 -24.19
N GLY A 85 -17.39 -1.57 -23.24
CA GLY A 85 -18.85 -1.73 -23.25
C GLY A 85 -19.35 -3.10 -22.80
N LYS A 86 -18.48 -4.01 -22.36
CA LYS A 86 -18.78 -5.39 -21.94
C LYS A 86 -19.20 -5.46 -20.48
N LYS A 87 -20.36 -4.86 -20.16
CA LYS A 87 -20.83 -4.71 -18.75
C LYS A 87 -21.04 -6.05 -18.05
N ASP A 88 -21.67 -7.02 -18.71
CA ASP A 88 -21.96 -8.33 -18.11
C ASP A 88 -20.67 -9.09 -17.78
N GLU A 89 -19.67 -9.02 -18.68
CA GLU A 89 -18.36 -9.62 -18.45
C GLU A 89 -17.61 -8.92 -17.31
N ALA A 90 -17.74 -7.59 -17.21
CA ALA A 90 -17.17 -6.80 -16.12
C ALA A 90 -17.78 -7.19 -14.76
N HIS A 91 -19.12 -7.33 -14.68
CA HIS A 91 -19.82 -7.80 -13.48
C HIS A 91 -19.40 -9.22 -13.08
N SER A 92 -19.34 -10.14 -14.05
CA SER A 92 -18.90 -11.51 -13.83
C SER A 92 -17.44 -11.55 -13.35
N THR A 93 -16.56 -10.76 -13.94
CA THR A 93 -15.14 -10.68 -13.54
C THR A 93 -14.98 -10.08 -12.14
N PHE A 94 -15.71 -9.03 -11.82
CA PHE A 94 -15.73 -8.45 -10.46
C PHE A 94 -16.18 -9.50 -9.43
N SER A 95 -17.29 -10.18 -9.68
CA SER A 95 -17.83 -11.21 -8.78
C SER A 95 -16.84 -12.37 -8.60
N MET A 96 -16.16 -12.76 -9.69
CA MET A 96 -15.13 -13.79 -9.67
C MET A 96 -13.91 -13.37 -8.83
N MET A 97 -13.45 -12.10 -8.92
CA MET A 97 -12.35 -11.60 -8.09
C MET A 97 -12.72 -11.62 -6.60
N VAL A 98 -13.93 -11.20 -6.25
CA VAL A 98 -14.41 -11.23 -4.87
C VAL A 98 -14.52 -12.67 -4.34
N LEU A 99 -15.12 -13.58 -5.12
CA LEU A 99 -15.23 -15.00 -4.75
C LEU A 99 -13.85 -15.66 -4.60
N PHE A 100 -12.97 -15.44 -5.56
CA PHE A 100 -11.59 -15.96 -5.50
C PHE A 100 -10.85 -15.45 -4.28
N THR A 101 -10.95 -14.15 -3.98
CA THR A 101 -10.33 -13.54 -2.79
C THR A 101 -10.87 -14.16 -1.51
N LEU A 102 -12.18 -14.38 -1.42
CA LEU A 102 -12.79 -15.02 -0.25
C LEU A 102 -12.27 -16.45 -0.05
N LEU A 103 -12.28 -17.27 -1.10
CA LEU A 103 -11.83 -18.65 -1.02
C LEU A 103 -10.33 -18.77 -0.74
N LEU A 104 -9.50 -17.98 -1.45
CA LEU A 104 -8.07 -17.93 -1.22
C LEU A 104 -7.76 -17.41 0.19
N GLY A 105 -8.46 -16.36 0.62
CA GLY A 105 -8.31 -15.79 1.95
C GLY A 105 -8.65 -16.76 3.06
N LEU A 106 -9.74 -17.54 2.92
CA LEU A 106 -10.11 -18.59 3.88
C LEU A 106 -9.06 -19.71 3.92
N ALA A 107 -8.55 -20.13 2.75
CA ALA A 107 -7.49 -21.11 2.68
C ALA A 107 -6.20 -20.62 3.36
N LEU A 108 -5.79 -19.37 3.07
CA LEU A 108 -4.62 -18.75 3.68
C LEU A 108 -4.81 -18.50 5.18
N SER A 109 -6.02 -18.16 5.63
CA SER A 109 -6.34 -18.07 7.05
C SER A 109 -6.12 -19.40 7.76
N ALA A 110 -6.65 -20.49 7.20
CA ALA A 110 -6.47 -21.83 7.78
C ALA A 110 -4.98 -22.22 7.81
N VAL A 111 -4.27 -22.05 6.69
CA VAL A 111 -2.83 -22.35 6.60
C VAL A 111 -2.03 -21.50 7.57
N GLY A 112 -2.29 -20.19 7.63
CA GLY A 112 -1.60 -19.24 8.52
C GLY A 112 -1.77 -19.60 9.99
N VAL A 113 -2.99 -19.94 10.43
CA VAL A 113 -3.27 -20.36 11.80
C VAL A 113 -2.53 -21.65 12.16
N LEU A 114 -2.52 -22.63 11.25
CA LEU A 114 -1.86 -23.92 11.48
C LEU A 114 -0.33 -23.82 11.45
N THR A 115 0.23 -23.02 10.55
CA THR A 115 1.69 -22.92 10.34
C THR A 115 2.36 -21.85 11.20
N MET A 116 1.62 -21.03 11.94
CA MET A 116 2.16 -19.91 12.72
C MET A 116 3.31 -20.31 13.66
N PRO A 117 3.29 -21.43 14.41
CA PRO A 117 4.42 -21.83 15.23
C PRO A 117 5.70 -22.10 14.41
N ALA A 118 5.55 -22.67 13.22
CA ALA A 118 6.68 -22.90 12.31
C ALA A 118 7.20 -21.59 11.71
N VAL A 119 6.30 -20.68 11.34
CA VAL A 119 6.64 -19.33 10.85
C VAL A 119 7.39 -18.55 11.92
N ALA A 120 6.92 -18.53 13.16
CA ALA A 120 7.59 -17.84 14.26
C ALA A 120 9.03 -18.37 14.50
N ARG A 121 9.23 -19.70 14.42
CA ARG A 121 10.56 -20.31 14.50
C ARG A 121 11.45 -19.93 13.31
N LEU A 122 10.90 -19.92 12.09
CA LEU A 122 11.62 -19.51 10.88
C LEU A 122 12.09 -18.06 10.99
N LEU A 123 11.26 -17.19 11.57
CA LEU A 123 11.58 -15.79 11.85
C LEU A 123 12.52 -15.61 13.05
N ARG A 124 12.98 -16.70 13.66
CA ARG A 124 13.91 -16.71 14.81
C ARG A 124 13.33 -16.02 16.04
N ALA A 125 12.03 -16.19 16.31
CA ALA A 125 11.44 -15.77 17.57
C ALA A 125 12.17 -16.41 18.75
N THR A 126 12.52 -15.60 19.77
CA THR A 126 13.12 -16.13 21.00
C THR A 126 12.08 -16.91 21.82
N ASP A 127 12.53 -17.75 22.74
CA ASP A 127 11.63 -18.53 23.59
C ASP A 127 10.66 -17.64 24.38
N THR A 128 11.10 -16.45 24.75
CA THR A 128 10.28 -15.43 25.44
C THR A 128 9.24 -14.79 24.54
N MET A 129 9.51 -14.63 23.24
CA MET A 129 8.60 -14.01 22.25
C MET A 129 7.65 -15.04 21.63
N MET A 130 8.01 -16.32 21.65
CA MET A 130 7.29 -17.38 20.94
C MET A 130 5.78 -17.45 21.30
N PRO A 131 5.37 -17.39 22.58
CA PRO A 131 3.94 -17.42 22.92
C PRO A 131 3.16 -16.25 22.30
N ASP A 132 3.70 -15.03 22.36
CA ASP A 132 3.07 -13.83 21.83
C ASP A 132 3.03 -13.83 20.29
N CYS A 133 4.12 -14.30 19.64
CA CYS A 133 4.15 -14.46 18.18
C CYS A 133 3.07 -15.42 17.69
N VAL A 134 2.92 -16.57 18.37
CA VAL A 134 1.94 -17.58 18.00
C VAL A 134 0.52 -17.11 18.29
N LEU A 135 0.28 -16.49 19.44
CA LEU A 135 -1.04 -15.99 19.82
C LEU A 135 -1.50 -14.88 18.88
N TYR A 136 -0.70 -13.82 18.72
CA TYR A 136 -0.99 -12.70 17.83
C TYR A 136 -1.15 -13.18 16.39
N GLY A 137 -0.17 -13.93 15.90
CA GLY A 137 -0.14 -14.40 14.53
C GLY A 137 -1.33 -15.27 14.18
N ARG A 138 -1.74 -16.21 15.05
CA ARG A 138 -2.92 -17.06 14.83
C ARG A 138 -4.20 -16.24 14.76
N ILE A 139 -4.39 -15.30 15.67
CA ILE A 139 -5.60 -14.47 15.67
C ILE A 139 -5.65 -13.63 14.40
N VAL A 140 -4.59 -12.86 14.08
CA VAL A 140 -4.58 -11.97 12.91
C VAL A 140 -4.66 -12.76 11.60
N THR A 141 -3.94 -13.87 11.47
CA THR A 141 -4.04 -14.72 10.26
C THR A 141 -5.40 -15.39 10.12
N GLY A 142 -6.11 -15.65 11.21
CA GLY A 142 -7.51 -16.10 11.17
C GLY A 142 -8.43 -15.11 10.45
N PHE A 143 -8.11 -13.82 10.45
CA PHE A 143 -8.85 -12.75 9.75
C PHE A 143 -8.24 -12.39 8.37
N THR A 144 -7.29 -13.16 7.83
CA THR A 144 -6.66 -12.85 6.54
C THR A 144 -7.69 -12.69 5.41
N PHE A 145 -8.75 -13.50 5.40
CA PHE A 145 -9.79 -13.40 4.38
C PHE A 145 -10.51 -12.03 4.39
N THR A 146 -10.77 -11.46 5.56
CA THR A 146 -11.38 -10.12 5.67
C THR A 146 -10.38 -9.03 5.32
N PHE A 147 -9.11 -9.19 5.67
CA PHE A 147 -8.04 -8.26 5.29
C PHE A 147 -7.85 -8.22 3.77
N MET A 148 -7.82 -9.38 3.11
CA MET A 148 -7.76 -9.44 1.66
C MET A 148 -8.98 -8.81 0.99
N LEU A 149 -10.20 -9.09 1.50
CA LEU A 149 -11.43 -8.49 1.01
C LEU A 149 -11.43 -6.97 1.17
N GLN A 150 -10.97 -6.45 2.30
CA GLN A 150 -10.82 -5.01 2.53
C GLN A 150 -9.96 -4.37 1.46
N ASN A 151 -8.79 -4.94 1.16
CA ASN A 151 -7.87 -4.42 0.14
C ASN A 151 -8.47 -4.48 -1.27
N VAL A 152 -9.17 -5.55 -1.60
CA VAL A 152 -9.88 -5.70 -2.87
C VAL A 152 -10.97 -4.65 -3.01
N PHE A 153 -11.81 -4.46 -1.99
CA PHE A 153 -12.91 -3.49 -2.06
C PHE A 153 -12.41 -2.04 -2.07
N GLN A 154 -11.30 -1.71 -1.43
CA GLN A 154 -10.70 -0.38 -1.54
C GLN A 154 -10.45 0.00 -3.00
N SER A 155 -9.94 -0.92 -3.82
CA SER A 155 -9.74 -0.70 -5.25
C SER A 155 -11.05 -0.69 -6.03
N PHE A 156 -11.95 -1.64 -5.77
CA PHE A 156 -13.19 -1.77 -6.53
C PHE A 156 -14.23 -0.67 -6.24
N PHE A 157 -14.22 -0.03 -5.09
CA PHE A 157 -15.07 1.15 -4.87
C PHE A 157 -14.78 2.28 -5.85
N ILE A 158 -13.53 2.41 -6.29
CA ILE A 158 -13.13 3.44 -7.25
C ILE A 158 -13.67 3.07 -8.64
N ALA A 159 -13.50 1.80 -9.08
CA ALA A 159 -14.07 1.29 -10.33
C ALA A 159 -15.60 1.30 -10.36
N ALA A 160 -16.23 1.17 -9.20
CA ALA A 160 -17.68 1.26 -9.02
C ALA A 160 -18.20 2.71 -9.00
N GLU A 161 -17.35 3.72 -9.24
CA GLU A 161 -17.66 5.16 -9.17
C GLU A 161 -18.15 5.62 -7.77
N LYS A 162 -17.70 4.91 -6.72
CA LYS A 162 -18.04 5.18 -5.31
C LYS A 162 -16.83 5.41 -4.41
N PRO A 163 -15.82 6.22 -4.82
CA PRO A 163 -14.60 6.39 -4.02
C PRO A 163 -14.87 7.00 -2.64
N ARG A 164 -15.91 7.86 -2.50
CA ARG A 164 -16.31 8.43 -1.21
C ARG A 164 -16.86 7.36 -0.24
N LEU A 165 -17.58 6.36 -0.76
CA LEU A 165 -18.05 5.24 0.05
C LEU A 165 -16.87 4.38 0.50
N GLY A 166 -15.89 4.14 -0.37
CA GLY A 166 -14.64 3.48 -0.01
C GLY A 166 -13.90 4.19 1.13
N LEU A 167 -13.79 5.52 1.04
CA LEU A 167 -13.23 6.34 2.11
C LEU A 167 -14.02 6.19 3.42
N PHE A 168 -15.34 6.28 3.37
CA PHE A 168 -16.19 6.12 4.56
C PHE A 168 -15.98 4.76 5.23
N VAL A 169 -15.96 3.67 4.46
CA VAL A 169 -15.74 2.31 4.98
C VAL A 169 -14.34 2.18 5.58
N THR A 170 -13.32 2.74 4.94
CA THR A 170 -11.94 2.72 5.46
C THR A 170 -11.82 3.50 6.77
N VAL A 171 -12.45 4.68 6.85
CA VAL A 171 -12.48 5.47 8.09
C VAL A 171 -13.25 4.72 9.18
N ALA A 172 -14.39 4.10 8.87
CA ALA A 172 -15.14 3.30 9.81
C ALA A 172 -14.31 2.11 10.35
N ALA A 173 -13.59 1.41 9.48
CA ALA A 173 -12.69 0.32 9.89
C ALA A 173 -11.57 0.83 10.80
N GLY A 174 -10.87 1.92 10.41
CA GLY A 174 -9.79 2.48 11.21
C GLY A 174 -10.25 3.04 12.56
N VAL A 175 -11.40 3.71 12.61
CA VAL A 175 -11.99 4.18 13.88
C VAL A 175 -12.37 2.99 14.76
N THR A 176 -12.95 1.93 14.17
CA THR A 176 -13.24 0.68 14.89
C THR A 176 -11.97 0.10 15.49
N ASN A 177 -10.87 0.03 14.73
CA ASN A 177 -9.59 -0.44 15.24
C ASN A 177 -9.13 0.39 16.44
N MET A 178 -9.03 1.72 16.30
CA MET A 178 -8.57 2.60 17.40
C MET A 178 -9.43 2.51 18.66
N VAL A 179 -10.75 2.43 18.51
CA VAL A 179 -11.68 2.29 19.64
C VAL A 179 -11.52 0.93 20.32
N LEU A 180 -11.41 -0.15 19.54
CA LEU A 180 -11.24 -1.50 20.08
C LEU A 180 -9.84 -1.70 20.69
N ASP A 181 -8.79 -1.08 20.14
CA ASP A 181 -7.46 -1.06 20.75
C ASP A 181 -7.50 -0.42 22.13
N ALA A 182 -8.11 0.75 22.25
CA ALA A 182 -8.30 1.40 23.54
C ALA A 182 -9.11 0.53 24.51
N LEU A 183 -10.20 -0.08 24.06
CA LEU A 183 -11.05 -0.92 24.89
C LEU A 183 -10.35 -2.21 25.33
N PHE A 184 -9.75 -2.94 24.39
CA PHE A 184 -9.20 -4.27 24.67
C PHE A 184 -7.82 -4.21 25.35
N MET A 185 -6.98 -3.23 25.00
CA MET A 185 -5.65 -3.10 25.58
C MET A 185 -5.62 -2.23 26.83
N ALA A 186 -6.26 -1.04 26.80
CA ALA A 186 -6.20 -0.11 27.94
C ALA A 186 -7.22 -0.45 29.04
N VAL A 187 -8.48 -0.79 28.68
CA VAL A 187 -9.55 -1.04 29.65
C VAL A 187 -9.57 -2.50 30.10
N PHE A 188 -9.69 -3.44 29.14
CA PHE A 188 -9.81 -4.88 29.48
C PHE A 188 -8.46 -5.55 29.74
N LYS A 189 -7.36 -4.92 29.32
CA LYS A 189 -5.98 -5.42 29.51
C LYS A 189 -5.75 -6.81 28.94
N TRP A 190 -6.34 -7.09 27.77
CA TRP A 190 -6.17 -8.38 27.07
C TRP A 190 -4.81 -8.54 26.38
N GLY A 191 -3.92 -7.54 26.49
CA GLY A 191 -2.58 -7.59 25.93
C GLY A 191 -2.56 -7.79 24.41
N VAL A 192 -1.66 -8.66 23.95
CA VAL A 192 -1.46 -8.98 22.52
C VAL A 192 -2.71 -9.53 21.87
N ALA A 193 -3.49 -10.35 22.60
CA ALA A 193 -4.75 -10.89 22.08
C ALA A 193 -5.75 -9.78 21.79
N GLY A 194 -5.81 -8.75 22.65
CA GLY A 194 -6.66 -7.58 22.45
C GLY A 194 -6.32 -6.82 21.19
N ALA A 195 -5.04 -6.54 20.95
CA ALA A 195 -4.55 -5.92 19.71
C ALA A 195 -4.94 -6.74 18.47
N ALA A 196 -4.69 -8.04 18.49
CA ALA A 196 -4.99 -8.93 17.37
C ALA A 196 -6.48 -9.01 17.04
N ILE A 197 -7.33 -9.08 18.07
CA ILE A 197 -8.79 -9.11 17.90
C ILE A 197 -9.31 -7.76 17.39
N ALA A 198 -8.82 -6.64 17.91
CA ALA A 198 -9.19 -5.30 17.44
C ALA A 198 -8.87 -5.13 15.96
N THR A 199 -7.66 -5.52 15.54
CA THR A 199 -7.24 -5.51 14.13
C THR A 199 -8.15 -6.41 13.28
N GLY A 200 -8.41 -7.65 13.70
CA GLY A 200 -9.27 -8.57 12.96
C GLY A 200 -10.71 -8.07 12.80
N LEU A 201 -11.31 -7.52 13.87
CA LEU A 201 -12.68 -6.98 13.82
C LEU A 201 -12.76 -5.72 12.95
N SER A 202 -11.74 -4.86 12.96
CA SER A 202 -11.68 -3.70 12.06
C SER A 202 -11.60 -4.12 10.60
N GLN A 203 -10.84 -5.17 10.29
CA GLN A 203 -10.76 -5.77 8.96
C GLN A 203 -12.11 -6.39 8.54
N CYS A 204 -12.89 -6.93 9.48
CA CYS A 204 -14.27 -7.36 9.19
C CYS A 204 -15.14 -6.19 8.77
N VAL A 205 -15.04 -5.04 9.42
CA VAL A 205 -15.76 -3.83 8.99
C VAL A 205 -15.35 -3.44 7.57
N GLY A 206 -14.05 -3.43 7.27
CA GLY A 206 -13.51 -3.08 5.96
C GLY A 206 -13.82 -4.07 4.84
N GLY A 207 -13.99 -5.35 5.17
CA GLY A 207 -14.24 -6.43 4.19
C GLY A 207 -15.70 -6.85 4.07
N VAL A 208 -16.42 -7.02 5.20
CA VAL A 208 -17.79 -7.56 5.21
C VAL A 208 -18.83 -6.50 4.86
N LEU A 209 -18.67 -5.25 5.31
CA LEU A 209 -19.63 -4.19 4.95
C LEU A 209 -19.71 -3.94 3.43
N PRO A 210 -18.56 -3.82 2.71
CA PRO A 210 -18.59 -3.73 1.26
C PRO A 210 -19.20 -4.97 0.59
N LEU A 211 -18.91 -6.16 1.11
CA LEU A 211 -19.50 -7.39 0.59
C LEU A 211 -21.04 -7.35 0.65
N ILE A 212 -21.59 -6.95 1.80
CA ILE A 212 -23.04 -6.77 1.97
C ILE A 212 -23.58 -5.68 1.03
N TYR A 213 -22.85 -4.56 0.87
CA TYR A 213 -23.25 -3.48 -0.03
C TYR A 213 -23.38 -3.95 -1.48
N PHE A 214 -22.40 -4.69 -2.00
CA PHE A 214 -22.41 -5.16 -3.38
C PHE A 214 -23.33 -6.36 -3.63
N LEU A 215 -23.67 -7.13 -2.58
CA LEU A 215 -24.68 -8.21 -2.65
C LEU A 215 -26.12 -7.68 -2.72
N ARG A 216 -26.37 -6.52 -2.11
CA ARG A 216 -27.69 -5.89 -2.13
C ARG A 216 -27.90 -5.05 -3.40
N PRO A 217 -29.14 -4.80 -3.83
CA PRO A 217 -29.43 -3.81 -4.85
C PRO A 217 -28.83 -2.46 -4.46
N ASN A 218 -27.98 -1.91 -5.30
CA ASN A 218 -27.24 -0.68 -5.04
C ASN A 218 -27.16 0.21 -6.29
N SER A 219 -26.75 1.47 -6.12
CA SER A 219 -26.65 2.47 -7.19
C SER A 219 -25.24 2.56 -7.81
N SER A 220 -24.36 1.58 -7.56
CA SER A 220 -23.01 1.59 -8.12
C SER A 220 -22.98 0.96 -9.52
N LEU A 221 -21.89 1.25 -10.24
CA LEU A 221 -21.64 0.69 -11.57
C LEU A 221 -21.42 -0.83 -11.54
N LEU A 222 -20.96 -1.38 -10.40
CA LEU A 222 -20.66 -2.80 -10.23
C LEU A 222 -21.63 -3.46 -9.26
N ARG A 223 -21.96 -4.72 -9.54
CA ARG A 223 -22.82 -5.58 -8.69
C ARG A 223 -22.27 -6.98 -8.64
N LEU A 224 -22.48 -7.68 -7.54
CA LEU A 224 -22.17 -9.10 -7.42
C LEU A 224 -23.27 -9.95 -8.05
N HIS A 225 -22.85 -10.88 -8.90
CA HIS A 225 -23.70 -11.88 -9.53
C HIS A 225 -23.13 -13.28 -9.31
N PRO A 226 -23.96 -14.32 -9.29
CA PRO A 226 -23.47 -15.69 -9.31
C PRO A 226 -22.53 -15.90 -10.49
N THR A 227 -21.32 -16.42 -10.23
CA THR A 227 -20.31 -16.63 -11.26
C THR A 227 -19.51 -17.87 -10.97
N ALA A 228 -18.99 -18.51 -12.03
CA ALA A 228 -18.06 -19.60 -11.91
C ALA A 228 -16.61 -19.08 -11.94
N LEU A 229 -15.73 -19.73 -11.21
CA LEU A 229 -14.30 -19.42 -11.25
C LEU A 229 -13.70 -19.85 -12.60
N ARG A 230 -13.07 -18.91 -13.28
CA ARG A 230 -12.32 -19.13 -14.52
C ARG A 230 -10.87 -18.74 -14.30
N LEU A 231 -9.97 -19.70 -14.53
CA LEU A 231 -8.54 -19.53 -14.21
C LEU A 231 -7.89 -18.38 -14.98
N ARG A 232 -8.21 -18.23 -16.27
CA ARG A 232 -7.57 -17.22 -17.15
C ARG A 232 -7.75 -15.78 -16.65
N PRO A 233 -8.95 -15.27 -16.37
CA PRO A 233 -9.13 -13.91 -15.83
C PRO A 233 -8.47 -13.72 -14.46
N ILE A 234 -8.47 -14.76 -13.61
CA ILE A 234 -7.82 -14.72 -12.29
C ILE A 234 -6.31 -14.55 -12.46
N LEU A 235 -5.67 -15.37 -13.29
CA LEU A 235 -4.24 -15.26 -13.55
C LEU A 235 -3.87 -13.93 -14.23
N GLN A 236 -4.73 -13.40 -15.10
CA GLN A 236 -4.53 -12.07 -15.69
C GLN A 236 -4.57 -10.97 -14.62
N ALA A 237 -5.55 -11.00 -13.73
CA ALA A 237 -5.65 -10.03 -12.64
C ALA A 237 -4.46 -10.15 -11.68
N CYS A 238 -4.11 -11.36 -11.22
CA CYS A 238 -2.95 -11.58 -10.35
C CYS A 238 -1.63 -11.14 -11.01
N GLY A 239 -1.42 -11.51 -12.29
CA GLY A 239 -0.24 -11.08 -13.04
C GLY A 239 -0.17 -9.57 -13.23
N ASN A 240 -1.32 -8.92 -13.47
CA ASN A 240 -1.40 -7.48 -13.66
C ASN A 240 -1.16 -6.70 -12.36
N GLY A 241 -1.64 -7.20 -11.22
CA GLY A 241 -1.43 -6.59 -9.91
C GLY A 241 -0.19 -7.09 -9.16
N SER A 242 0.64 -7.95 -9.77
CA SER A 242 1.81 -8.55 -9.12
C SER A 242 2.84 -7.53 -8.62
N SER A 243 2.88 -6.34 -9.20
CA SER A 243 3.72 -5.23 -8.74
C SER A 243 3.46 -4.85 -7.28
N GLU A 244 2.22 -4.94 -6.80
CA GLU A 244 1.86 -4.61 -5.42
C GLU A 244 2.42 -5.66 -4.44
N LEU A 245 2.27 -6.94 -4.76
CA LEU A 245 2.83 -8.01 -3.95
C LEU A 245 4.36 -7.95 -3.92
N MET A 246 4.99 -7.73 -5.09
CA MET A 246 6.44 -7.57 -5.21
C MET A 246 6.94 -6.40 -4.36
N SER A 247 6.25 -5.25 -4.39
CA SER A 247 6.60 -4.09 -3.58
C SER A 247 6.53 -4.38 -2.08
N ASN A 248 5.49 -5.06 -1.62
CA ASN A 248 5.33 -5.41 -0.20
C ASN A 248 6.45 -6.36 0.29
N ILE A 249 6.74 -7.42 -0.47
CA ILE A 249 7.82 -8.35 -0.15
C ILE A 249 9.17 -7.63 -0.15
N SER A 250 9.43 -6.85 -1.20
CA SER A 250 10.69 -6.12 -1.36
C SER A 250 10.92 -5.11 -0.24
N SER A 251 9.89 -4.35 0.14
CA SER A 251 9.97 -3.38 1.24
C SER A 251 10.33 -4.04 2.57
N SER A 252 9.77 -5.22 2.85
CA SER A 252 10.10 -5.97 4.07
C SER A 252 11.56 -6.42 4.07
N LEU A 253 12.06 -6.96 2.96
CA LEU A 253 13.45 -7.41 2.83
C LEU A 253 14.43 -6.24 2.93
N VAL A 254 14.13 -5.14 2.26
CA VAL A 254 14.98 -3.94 2.26
C VAL A 254 14.99 -3.27 3.63
N GLY A 255 13.84 -3.23 4.33
CA GLY A 255 13.76 -2.73 5.70
C GLY A 255 14.68 -3.50 6.66
N MET A 256 14.73 -4.83 6.54
CA MET A 256 15.66 -5.66 7.31
C MET A 256 17.13 -5.33 6.97
N LEU A 257 17.43 -5.11 5.70
CA LEU A 257 18.76 -4.74 5.24
C LEU A 257 19.20 -3.36 5.76
N TYR A 258 18.30 -2.37 5.76
CA TYR A 258 18.54 -1.06 6.37
C TYR A 258 18.87 -1.19 7.85
N ASN A 259 18.08 -1.92 8.61
CA ASN A 259 18.32 -2.12 10.04
C ASN A 259 19.68 -2.81 10.30
N PHE A 260 20.03 -3.81 9.50
CA PHE A 260 21.31 -4.49 9.61
C PHE A 260 22.51 -3.53 9.35
N GLN A 261 22.44 -2.75 8.27
CA GLN A 261 23.49 -1.79 7.94
C GLN A 261 23.60 -0.65 8.95
N LEU A 262 22.46 -0.14 9.45
CA LEU A 262 22.43 0.93 10.45
C LEU A 262 23.00 0.46 11.78
N LEU A 263 22.65 -0.74 12.24
CA LEU A 263 23.23 -1.33 13.45
C LEU A 263 24.76 -1.46 13.33
N ARG A 264 25.23 -1.85 12.16
CA ARG A 264 26.68 -2.01 11.91
C ARG A 264 27.44 -0.70 11.88
N LEU A 265 26.86 0.37 11.32
CA LEU A 265 27.55 1.64 11.05
C LEU A 265 27.35 2.68 12.16
N ILE A 266 26.18 2.74 12.76
CA ILE A 266 25.79 3.79 13.72
C ILE A 266 25.39 3.19 15.06
N GLY A 267 24.90 1.94 15.07
CA GLY A 267 24.32 1.32 16.25
C GLY A 267 22.82 1.55 16.40
N GLU A 268 22.32 1.51 17.63
CA GLU A 268 20.88 1.62 17.96
C GLU A 268 20.27 2.97 17.57
N ASP A 269 21.04 4.04 17.63
CA ASP A 269 20.61 5.39 17.27
C ASP A 269 20.26 5.50 15.77
N GLY A 270 21.04 4.82 14.92
CA GLY A 270 20.75 4.75 13.50
C GLY A 270 19.42 4.06 13.20
N VAL A 271 19.12 2.96 13.88
CA VAL A 271 17.84 2.24 13.74
C VAL A 271 16.68 3.08 14.25
N SER A 272 16.89 3.80 15.35
CA SER A 272 15.88 4.69 15.92
C SER A 272 15.56 5.86 15.00
N ALA A 273 16.59 6.51 14.43
CA ALA A 273 16.43 7.57 13.44
C ALA A 273 15.68 7.08 12.20
N TYR A 274 16.04 5.90 11.68
CA TYR A 274 15.37 5.28 10.53
C TYR A 274 13.89 4.98 10.83
N GLY A 275 13.57 4.52 12.02
CA GLY A 275 12.18 4.31 12.44
C GLY A 275 11.33 5.57 12.32
N VAL A 276 11.85 6.72 12.77
CA VAL A 276 11.15 8.02 12.63
C VAL A 276 10.95 8.37 11.16
N LEU A 277 11.97 8.20 10.32
CA LEU A 277 11.87 8.45 8.89
C LEU A 277 10.79 7.59 8.23
N MET A 278 10.72 6.31 8.61
CA MET A 278 9.73 5.37 8.06
C MET A 278 8.30 5.77 8.38
N TYR A 279 7.99 6.23 9.59
CA TYR A 279 6.64 6.71 9.92
C TYR A 279 6.21 7.87 9.01
N VAL A 280 7.10 8.82 8.76
CA VAL A 280 6.79 9.93 7.86
C VAL A 280 6.70 9.48 6.40
N GLN A 281 7.60 8.59 5.99
CA GLN A 281 7.57 8.02 4.63
C GLN A 281 6.24 7.32 4.35
N PHE A 282 5.71 6.52 5.27
CA PHE A 282 4.43 5.83 5.08
C PHE A 282 3.29 6.80 4.78
N ILE A 283 3.24 7.94 5.48
CA ILE A 283 2.18 8.95 5.26
C ILE A 283 2.39 9.68 3.93
N PHE A 284 3.62 10.07 3.60
CA PHE A 284 3.90 10.84 2.38
C PHE A 284 3.74 9.99 1.11
N VAL A 285 4.25 8.77 1.13
CA VAL A 285 4.12 7.82 0.01
C VAL A 285 2.67 7.39 -0.18
N ALA A 286 1.86 7.32 0.89
CA ALA A 286 0.44 7.02 0.80
C ALA A 286 -0.34 8.03 -0.07
N ILE A 287 0.10 9.30 -0.14
CA ILE A 287 -0.48 10.31 -1.02
C ILE A 287 -0.31 9.90 -2.49
N PHE A 288 0.89 9.48 -2.88
CA PHE A 288 1.19 9.06 -4.24
C PHE A 288 0.50 7.74 -4.61
N ILE A 289 0.51 6.76 -3.68
CA ILE A 289 -0.20 5.49 -3.86
C ILE A 289 -1.71 5.74 -4.01
N GLY A 290 -2.28 6.57 -3.15
CA GLY A 290 -3.71 6.91 -3.21
C GLY A 290 -4.11 7.58 -4.51
N TYR A 291 -3.28 8.48 -5.03
CA TYR A 291 -3.50 9.06 -6.35
C TYR A 291 -3.41 8.00 -7.47
N SER A 292 -2.39 7.16 -7.45
CA SER A 292 -2.18 6.12 -8.45
C SER A 292 -3.35 5.13 -8.50
N ILE A 293 -3.79 4.63 -7.34
CA ILE A 293 -4.96 3.72 -7.22
C ILE A 293 -6.23 4.44 -7.67
N GLY A 294 -6.39 5.72 -7.30
CA GLY A 294 -7.56 6.53 -7.69
C GLY A 294 -7.65 6.79 -9.20
N CYS A 295 -6.50 7.00 -9.85
CA CYS A 295 -6.41 7.27 -11.28
C CYS A 295 -6.50 5.99 -12.15
N ALA A 296 -6.06 4.84 -11.64
CA ALA A 296 -5.95 3.59 -12.39
C ALA A 296 -7.25 3.15 -13.09
N PRO A 297 -8.45 3.14 -12.46
CA PRO A 297 -9.68 2.76 -13.12
C PRO A 297 -10.06 3.69 -14.27
N VAL A 298 -9.76 5.00 -14.15
CA VAL A 298 -10.01 6.00 -15.20
C VAL A 298 -9.15 5.70 -16.43
N VAL A 299 -7.86 5.46 -16.20
CA VAL A 299 -6.91 5.09 -17.27
C VAL A 299 -7.33 3.78 -17.93
N SER A 300 -7.68 2.75 -17.14
CA SER A 300 -8.11 1.45 -17.65
C SER A 300 -9.38 1.54 -18.46
N PHE A 301 -10.35 2.35 -18.03
CA PHE A 301 -11.60 2.58 -18.76
C PHE A 301 -11.33 3.21 -20.13
N HIS A 302 -10.60 4.31 -20.18
CA HIS A 302 -10.29 5.00 -21.44
C HIS A 302 -9.40 4.17 -22.36
N TYR A 303 -8.53 3.33 -21.80
CA TYR A 303 -7.78 2.34 -22.56
C TYR A 303 -8.72 1.31 -23.22
N GLY A 304 -9.68 0.75 -22.46
CA GLY A 304 -10.69 -0.17 -22.99
C GLY A 304 -11.60 0.48 -24.03
N ALA A 305 -11.97 1.74 -23.85
CA ALA A 305 -12.77 2.52 -24.79
C ALA A 305 -12.01 2.98 -26.05
N GLY A 306 -10.70 2.73 -26.14
CA GLY A 306 -9.87 3.21 -27.25
C GLY A 306 -9.70 4.73 -27.31
N ASN A 307 -10.00 5.45 -26.24
CA ASN A 307 -9.91 6.91 -26.18
C ASN A 307 -8.47 7.39 -25.94
N GLN A 308 -7.67 7.39 -27.02
CA GLN A 308 -6.26 7.77 -26.96
C GLN A 308 -6.04 9.23 -26.51
N ASN A 309 -6.94 10.14 -26.89
CA ASN A 309 -6.82 11.56 -26.51
C ASN A 309 -6.93 11.74 -25.00
N GLU A 310 -7.85 11.02 -24.36
CA GLU A 310 -7.99 11.08 -22.91
C GLU A 310 -6.82 10.39 -22.21
N LEU A 311 -6.30 9.27 -22.74
CA LEU A 311 -5.09 8.63 -22.21
C LEU A 311 -3.88 9.56 -22.21
N LYS A 312 -3.63 10.29 -23.32
CA LYS A 312 -2.58 11.29 -23.42
C LYS A 312 -2.77 12.40 -22.39
N SER A 313 -3.99 12.90 -22.28
CA SER A 313 -4.38 13.93 -21.34
C SER A 313 -4.15 13.50 -19.89
N LEU A 314 -4.58 12.29 -19.52
CA LEU A 314 -4.43 11.70 -18.19
C LEU A 314 -2.95 11.50 -17.84
N LEU A 315 -2.15 10.93 -18.72
CA LEU A 315 -0.72 10.77 -18.50
C LEU A 315 -0.03 12.11 -18.25
N ARG A 316 -0.25 13.10 -19.14
CA ARG A 316 0.36 14.43 -19.01
C ARG A 316 -0.03 15.13 -17.71
N LYS A 317 -1.32 15.09 -17.36
CA LYS A 317 -1.83 15.68 -16.12
C LYS A 317 -1.26 14.99 -14.89
N SER A 318 -1.21 13.68 -14.91
CA SER A 318 -0.70 12.90 -13.77
C SER A 318 0.79 13.10 -13.57
N VAL A 319 1.59 13.14 -14.63
CA VAL A 319 3.03 13.42 -14.54
C VAL A 319 3.26 14.81 -13.93
N LEU A 320 2.50 15.82 -14.35
CA LEU A 320 2.60 17.16 -13.77
C LEU A 320 2.19 17.16 -12.30
N LEU A 321 1.08 16.52 -11.95
CA LEU A 321 0.61 16.44 -10.55
C LEU A 321 1.59 15.69 -9.65
N MET A 322 2.20 14.60 -10.15
CA MET A 322 3.23 13.86 -9.41
C MET A 322 4.52 14.69 -9.24
N GLY A 323 4.92 15.43 -10.26
CA GLY A 323 6.05 16.36 -10.17
C GLY A 323 5.83 17.48 -9.16
N LEU A 324 4.68 18.16 -9.24
CA LEU A 324 4.31 19.20 -8.27
C LEU A 324 4.15 18.63 -6.86
N GLY A 325 3.53 17.48 -6.72
CA GLY A 325 3.40 16.77 -5.44
C GLY A 325 4.76 16.36 -4.87
N GLY A 326 5.67 15.87 -5.72
CA GLY A 326 7.05 15.54 -5.34
C GLY A 326 7.81 16.75 -4.79
N VAL A 327 7.75 17.90 -5.49
CA VAL A 327 8.36 19.16 -5.02
C VAL A 327 7.73 19.60 -3.70
N ALA A 328 6.39 19.60 -3.62
CA ALA A 328 5.69 20.05 -2.41
C ALA A 328 6.00 19.17 -1.20
N LEU A 329 6.01 17.82 -1.37
CA LEU A 329 6.31 16.91 -0.27
C LEU A 329 7.79 16.92 0.11
N THR A 330 8.70 17.10 -0.83
CA THR A 330 10.13 17.28 -0.53
C THR A 330 10.33 18.56 0.30
N ALA A 331 9.74 19.68 -0.12
CA ALA A 331 9.81 20.93 0.63
C ALA A 331 9.17 20.77 2.03
N ALA A 332 7.99 20.16 2.12
CA ALA A 332 7.33 19.88 3.40
C ALA A 332 8.20 19.01 4.31
N ALA A 333 8.79 17.93 3.77
CA ALA A 333 9.68 17.05 4.53
C ALA A 333 10.92 17.78 5.07
N MET A 334 11.54 18.63 4.25
CA MET A 334 12.70 19.43 4.66
C MET A 334 12.35 20.45 5.75
N LEU A 335 11.20 21.14 5.61
CA LEU A 335 10.73 22.11 6.60
C LEU A 335 10.31 21.45 7.91
N LEU A 336 9.70 20.27 7.83
CA LEU A 336 9.20 19.52 8.99
C LEU A 336 10.27 18.58 9.60
N ALA A 337 11.45 18.45 9.00
CA ALA A 337 12.50 17.55 9.50
C ALA A 337 12.85 17.81 10.97
N SER A 338 13.12 19.06 11.32
CA SER A 338 13.47 19.46 12.70
C SER A 338 12.28 19.35 13.67
N PRO A 339 11.06 19.87 13.39
CA PRO A 339 9.90 19.68 14.24
C PRO A 339 9.52 18.22 14.48
N LEU A 340 9.55 17.40 13.42
CA LEU A 340 9.22 15.98 13.52
C LEU A 340 10.29 15.21 14.31
N ALA A 341 11.57 15.43 14.02
CA ALA A 341 12.64 14.83 14.81
C ALA A 341 12.52 15.21 16.30
N LYS A 342 12.21 16.48 16.60
CA LYS A 342 12.01 16.94 17.98
C LYS A 342 10.83 16.24 18.66
N LEU A 343 9.75 16.00 17.93
CA LEU A 343 8.55 15.32 18.46
C LEU A 343 8.86 13.87 18.86
N PHE A 344 9.65 13.15 18.08
CA PHE A 344 9.91 11.72 18.30
C PHE A 344 11.13 11.45 19.19
N VAL A 345 12.21 12.24 19.04
CA VAL A 345 13.50 11.98 19.66
C VAL A 345 14.11 13.21 20.34
N GLY A 346 13.32 14.23 20.64
CA GLY A 346 13.77 15.48 21.25
C GLY A 346 14.30 15.36 22.69
N TYR A 347 14.20 14.17 23.29
CA TYR A 347 14.74 13.85 24.62
C TYR A 347 16.25 13.57 24.59
N ASP A 348 16.84 13.32 23.41
CA ASP A 348 18.26 13.04 23.22
C ASP A 348 18.82 13.98 22.14
N ALA A 349 19.81 14.79 22.49
CA ALA A 349 20.34 15.84 21.60
C ALA A 349 21.11 15.25 20.40
N ASP A 350 21.86 14.18 20.61
CA ASP A 350 22.67 13.55 19.55
C ASP A 350 21.76 12.80 18.57
N LEU A 351 20.82 12.03 19.08
CA LEU A 351 19.82 11.32 18.25
C LEU A 351 18.91 12.31 17.48
N TYR A 352 18.54 13.44 18.09
CA TYR A 352 17.82 14.50 17.43
C TYR A 352 18.61 15.10 16.27
N ALA A 353 19.90 15.41 16.48
CA ALA A 353 20.77 15.94 15.44
C ALA A 353 20.93 14.94 14.28
N LEU A 354 21.20 13.66 14.60
CA LEU A 354 21.30 12.56 13.63
C LEU A 354 19.98 12.42 12.83
N THR A 355 18.85 12.36 13.51
CA THR A 355 17.53 12.18 12.87
C THR A 355 17.19 13.35 11.96
N THR A 356 17.48 14.59 12.38
CA THR A 356 17.24 15.80 11.57
C THR A 356 18.11 15.80 10.31
N HIS A 357 19.38 15.44 10.45
CA HIS A 357 20.31 15.34 9.33
C HIS A 357 19.87 14.24 8.35
N ALA A 358 19.61 13.03 8.85
CA ALA A 358 19.10 11.91 8.08
C ALA A 358 17.83 12.26 7.31
N PHE A 359 16.90 12.95 7.99
CA PHE A 359 15.62 13.35 7.40
C PHE A 359 15.80 14.29 6.19
N ARG A 360 16.71 15.26 6.30
CA ARG A 360 17.00 16.19 5.20
C ARG A 360 17.57 15.47 3.98
N LEU A 361 18.50 14.52 4.16
CA LEU A 361 19.07 13.75 3.07
C LEU A 361 18.04 12.81 2.42
N PHE A 362 17.24 12.16 3.26
CA PHE A 362 16.19 11.24 2.83
C PHE A 362 15.06 11.95 2.06
N SER A 363 14.75 13.20 2.41
CA SER A 363 13.62 13.96 1.84
C SER A 363 13.68 14.12 0.32
N TRP A 364 14.86 14.10 -0.27
CA TRP A 364 15.04 14.17 -1.72
C TRP A 364 14.40 12.99 -2.47
N SER A 365 14.20 11.86 -1.81
CA SER A 365 13.55 10.70 -2.40
C SER A 365 12.10 10.98 -2.84
N PHE A 366 11.38 11.86 -2.12
CA PHE A 366 9.99 12.19 -2.43
C PHE A 366 9.84 12.92 -3.77
N LEU A 367 10.90 13.57 -4.26
CA LEU A 367 10.86 14.30 -5.53
C LEU A 367 10.47 13.39 -6.71
N LEU A 368 10.97 12.17 -6.73
CA LEU A 368 10.79 11.21 -7.84
C LEU A 368 9.86 10.06 -7.49
N ALA A 369 9.63 9.79 -6.18
CA ALA A 369 8.84 8.66 -5.72
C ALA A 369 7.43 8.65 -6.32
N GLY A 370 6.76 9.82 -6.36
CA GLY A 370 5.42 9.94 -6.93
C GLY A 370 5.34 9.55 -8.40
N PHE A 371 6.32 9.99 -9.19
CA PHE A 371 6.41 9.65 -10.61
C PHE A 371 6.60 8.13 -10.80
N ASN A 372 7.51 7.52 -10.06
CA ASN A 372 7.81 6.09 -10.19
C ASN A 372 6.64 5.21 -9.76
N ILE A 373 5.96 5.56 -8.66
CA ILE A 373 4.75 4.88 -8.19
C ILE A 373 3.64 5.00 -9.24
N PHE A 374 3.41 6.20 -9.75
CA PHE A 374 2.41 6.43 -10.79
C PHE A 374 2.75 5.68 -12.09
N ALA A 375 4.00 5.68 -12.53
CA ALA A 375 4.42 4.97 -13.75
C ALA A 375 4.14 3.46 -13.65
N SER A 376 4.46 2.83 -12.52
CA SER A 376 4.11 1.43 -12.27
C SER A 376 2.59 1.21 -12.31
N GLY A 377 1.81 2.00 -11.57
CA GLY A 377 0.35 1.94 -11.54
C GLY A 377 -0.30 2.21 -12.89
N PHE A 378 0.28 3.10 -13.70
CA PHE A 378 -0.17 3.39 -15.05
C PHE A 378 -0.04 2.18 -15.97
N PHE A 379 1.06 1.41 -15.91
CA PHE A 379 1.18 0.17 -16.65
C PHE A 379 0.25 -0.94 -16.13
N THR A 380 -0.01 -1.01 -14.83
CA THR A 380 -1.07 -1.86 -14.28
C THR A 380 -2.43 -1.48 -14.87
N ALA A 381 -2.74 -0.19 -14.93
CA ALA A 381 -3.99 0.31 -15.51
C ALA A 381 -4.11 0.01 -17.02
N LEU A 382 -3.01 0.01 -17.75
CA LEU A 382 -2.96 -0.44 -19.15
C LEU A 382 -2.99 -1.97 -19.31
N ASN A 383 -3.20 -2.71 -18.23
CA ASN A 383 -3.15 -4.18 -18.22
C ASN A 383 -1.82 -4.76 -18.70
N ASN A 384 -0.72 -4.08 -18.41
CA ASN A 384 0.65 -4.53 -18.65
C ASN A 384 1.38 -4.79 -17.32
N GLY A 385 0.93 -5.81 -16.60
CA GLY A 385 1.46 -6.18 -15.29
C GLY A 385 2.95 -6.54 -15.32
N ALA A 386 3.45 -7.07 -16.45
CA ALA A 386 4.88 -7.42 -16.56
C ALA A 386 5.77 -6.17 -16.44
N VAL A 387 5.45 -5.09 -17.15
CA VAL A 387 6.22 -3.83 -17.06
C VAL A 387 6.06 -3.21 -15.69
N SER A 388 4.85 -3.19 -15.14
CA SER A 388 4.60 -2.70 -13.78
C SER A 388 5.40 -3.46 -12.74
N ALA A 389 5.40 -4.80 -12.80
CA ALA A 389 6.16 -5.65 -11.88
C ALA A 389 7.68 -5.41 -12.00
N ILE A 390 8.21 -5.26 -13.23
CA ILE A 390 9.64 -4.96 -13.45
C ILE A 390 10.00 -3.62 -12.80
N ILE A 391 9.21 -2.55 -13.06
CA ILE A 391 9.47 -1.23 -12.47
C ILE A 391 9.46 -1.33 -10.93
N SER A 392 8.44 -1.96 -10.35
CA SER A 392 8.32 -2.11 -8.90
C SER A 392 9.45 -2.94 -8.30
N PHE A 393 9.79 -4.07 -8.90
CA PHE A 393 10.86 -4.95 -8.43
C PHE A 393 12.23 -4.27 -8.48
N LEU A 394 12.56 -3.66 -9.61
CA LEU A 394 13.83 -2.94 -9.75
C LEU A 394 13.92 -1.78 -8.75
N ARG A 395 12.84 -0.99 -8.63
CA ARG A 395 12.78 0.16 -7.73
C ARG A 395 12.93 -0.25 -6.26
N THR A 396 12.08 -1.17 -5.80
CA THR A 396 11.94 -1.46 -4.36
C THR A 396 12.92 -2.52 -3.85
N LEU A 397 13.43 -3.40 -4.69
CA LEU A 397 14.41 -4.40 -4.26
C LEU A 397 15.80 -4.11 -4.81
N VAL A 398 15.98 -4.16 -6.13
CA VAL A 398 17.32 -4.15 -6.72
C VAL A 398 18.05 -2.83 -6.45
N PHE A 399 17.43 -1.71 -6.75
CA PHE A 399 18.08 -0.41 -6.60
C PHE A 399 18.18 0.01 -5.13
N GLN A 400 17.16 -0.25 -4.31
CA GLN A 400 17.27 0.08 -2.88
C GLN A 400 18.27 -0.81 -2.17
N ALA A 401 18.22 -2.14 -2.32
CA ALA A 401 19.18 -3.03 -1.70
C ALA A 401 20.60 -2.75 -2.18
N GLY A 402 20.80 -2.57 -3.49
CA GLY A 402 22.09 -2.20 -4.07
C GLY A 402 22.63 -0.89 -3.51
N SER A 403 21.79 0.14 -3.42
CA SER A 403 22.19 1.44 -2.87
C SER A 403 22.52 1.37 -1.39
N VAL A 404 21.75 0.64 -0.58
CA VAL A 404 22.00 0.44 0.86
C VAL A 404 23.34 -0.28 1.12
N ILE A 405 23.75 -1.15 0.20
CA ILE A 405 25.04 -1.86 0.33
C ILE A 405 26.21 -1.02 -0.20
N ILE A 406 26.03 -0.37 -1.35
CA ILE A 406 27.15 0.26 -2.10
C ILE A 406 27.41 1.70 -1.60
N LEU A 407 26.38 2.52 -1.40
CA LEU A 407 26.59 3.93 -1.06
C LEU A 407 27.30 4.16 0.27
N PRO A 408 27.10 3.36 1.33
CA PRO A 408 27.88 3.50 2.56
C PRO A 408 29.38 3.25 2.38
N LEU A 409 29.78 2.51 1.35
CA LEU A 409 31.20 2.29 1.02
C LEU A 409 31.86 3.54 0.39
N LEU A 410 31.05 4.46 -0.15
CA LEU A 410 31.50 5.66 -0.85
C LEU A 410 31.28 6.94 -0.03
N LEU A 411 30.22 7.00 0.76
CA LEU A 411 29.73 8.19 1.46
C LEU A 411 29.55 7.95 2.97
N ASP A 412 30.10 6.87 3.51
CA ASP A 412 29.95 6.47 4.90
C ASP A 412 28.47 6.44 5.35
N VAL A 413 28.17 6.98 6.52
CA VAL A 413 26.83 7.03 7.09
C VAL A 413 25.81 7.76 6.19
N ASP A 414 26.22 8.84 5.53
CA ASP A 414 25.32 9.59 4.65
C ASP A 414 24.86 8.77 3.44
N GLY A 415 25.67 7.79 3.03
CA GLY A 415 25.31 6.87 1.96
C GLY A 415 24.04 6.07 2.23
N ILE A 416 23.77 5.71 3.49
CA ILE A 416 22.52 5.03 3.87
C ILE A 416 21.31 5.94 3.68
N TRP A 417 21.43 7.21 4.09
CA TRP A 417 20.34 8.17 3.99
C TRP A 417 20.03 8.57 2.54
N TYR A 418 21.04 8.58 1.67
CA TYR A 418 20.86 8.78 0.23
C TYR A 418 20.45 7.54 -0.54
N ALA A 419 20.47 6.36 0.06
CA ALA A 419 20.23 5.10 -0.65
C ALA A 419 18.86 5.06 -1.34
N ILE A 420 17.81 5.52 -0.68
CA ILE A 420 16.48 5.55 -1.27
C ILE A 420 16.37 6.62 -2.39
N THR A 421 17.03 7.77 -2.23
CA THR A 421 17.08 8.80 -3.26
C THR A 421 17.76 8.29 -4.53
N SER A 422 18.91 7.60 -4.37
CA SER A 422 19.61 6.95 -5.47
C SER A 422 18.74 5.91 -6.17
N ALA A 423 18.05 5.07 -5.41
CA ALA A 423 17.14 4.07 -5.96
C ALA A 423 16.00 4.72 -6.76
N GLU A 424 15.43 5.84 -6.28
CA GLU A 424 14.38 6.57 -7.00
C GLU A 424 14.89 7.20 -8.30
N ILE A 425 16.16 7.65 -8.36
CA ILE A 425 16.77 8.17 -9.59
C ILE A 425 16.90 7.05 -10.63
N PHE A 426 17.44 5.88 -10.27
CA PHE A 426 17.53 4.74 -11.19
C PHE A 426 16.17 4.25 -11.63
N ALA A 427 15.19 4.20 -10.71
CA ALA A 427 13.82 3.84 -11.03
C ALA A 427 13.17 4.84 -11.99
N PHE A 428 13.45 6.13 -11.84
CA PHE A 428 12.97 7.18 -12.75
C PHE A 428 13.46 6.95 -14.18
N ILE A 429 14.76 6.64 -14.35
CA ILE A 429 15.34 6.32 -15.67
C ILE A 429 14.61 5.13 -16.30
N ILE A 430 14.41 4.06 -15.53
CA ILE A 430 13.72 2.84 -16.01
C ILE A 430 12.24 3.16 -16.35
N SER A 431 11.57 3.90 -15.49
CA SER A 431 10.17 4.30 -15.71
C SER A 431 10.00 5.14 -16.97
N CYS A 432 10.88 6.12 -17.20
CA CYS A 432 10.92 6.92 -18.42
C CYS A 432 11.21 6.05 -19.65
N THR A 433 12.17 5.13 -19.54
CA THR A 433 12.53 4.22 -20.63
C THR A 433 11.33 3.37 -21.06
N PHE A 434 10.58 2.78 -20.11
CA PHE A 434 9.39 2.00 -20.44
C PHE A 434 8.25 2.88 -20.98
N LEU A 435 8.03 4.07 -20.44
CA LEU A 435 7.05 5.01 -20.97
C LEU A 435 7.35 5.39 -22.42
N LEU A 436 8.61 5.65 -22.75
CA LEU A 436 9.00 5.96 -24.12
C LEU A 436 8.93 4.73 -25.06
N ALA A 437 9.41 3.57 -24.61
CA ALA A 437 9.44 2.34 -25.39
C ALA A 437 8.05 1.79 -25.72
N LYS A 438 7.06 1.99 -24.82
CA LYS A 438 5.70 1.46 -25.01
C LYS A 438 4.71 2.48 -25.59
N ARG A 439 5.11 3.72 -25.86
CA ARG A 439 4.24 4.80 -26.36
C ARG A 439 3.48 4.42 -27.63
N ASN A 440 4.16 3.79 -28.59
CA ASN A 440 3.56 3.40 -29.86
C ASN A 440 2.59 2.22 -29.73
N LYS A 441 2.78 1.37 -28.70
CA LYS A 441 1.88 0.22 -28.47
C LYS A 441 0.53 0.66 -27.88
N TYR A 442 0.54 1.67 -27.02
CA TYR A 442 -0.65 2.08 -26.26
C TYR A 442 -1.18 3.46 -26.67
N HIS A 443 -0.47 4.17 -27.54
CA HIS A 443 -0.86 5.47 -28.12
C HIS A 443 -1.20 6.56 -27.05
N TYR A 444 -0.46 6.59 -25.93
CA TYR A 444 -0.66 7.56 -24.86
C TYR A 444 0.29 8.76 -24.91
N MET A 445 1.12 8.88 -25.93
CA MET A 445 1.99 10.03 -26.24
C MET A 445 1.81 10.48 -27.69
#